data_5d6b9d30cde67aba108e77bec8da7259
#
_entry.id   5d6b9d30cde67aba108e77bec8da7259
#
_cell.length_a   1.000
_cell.length_b   1.000
_cell.length_c   1.000
_cell.angle_alpha   90.00
_cell.angle_beta   90.00
_cell.angle_gamma   90.00
#
_symmetry.space_group_name_H-M   'P 1'
#
loop_
_entity.id
_entity.type
_entity.pdbx_description
1 polymer ?
#
loop_
_entity_poly.entity_id
_entity_poly.type
_entity_poly.pdbx_seq_one_letter_code
_entity_poly.pdbx_strand_id
1 'polypeptide(L)'
;MKNAVIAIACAVLPSLVFGQEIPDRTRGVVHAHILPRFESLAHQSEHLANTAVADCSTASSALRSAYAKAFDAWLDTAHLRFGPTEVDNRAFALAFWPDRRGATPKALTALIQTQDPIIQTAKAYAEVSIAARGFYALEFLIYDPTLSITGDAAYRCALVRTITKDIENTTTKIHADWKNHYAARLTSPSDTGPYRSHDEAVQELFKALSTGLQFTSDTRLGRPLGTFDHPRPRRAEVWRSGRSSRHIKISLSALHDLAVRLAPADSNLIKKLVSAFDHALLKLAGLNDPVFASVVAPQARIKVEIVQQSVDEIRRIITEDLGPKLGVSAGFNAMDGD
;
A
#
# COMPACT_ATOMS: atom_id res chain seq x y z
N MET A 1 46.86 -7.87 69.56
CA MET A 1 45.92 -8.69 68.79
C MET A 1 45.04 -7.71 68.01
N LYS A 2 45.30 -7.57 66.72
CA LYS A 2 44.57 -6.63 65.81
C LYS A 2 43.52 -7.42 65.04
N ASN A 3 42.25 -7.14 65.27
CA ASN A 3 41.15 -7.73 64.50
C ASN A 3 40.97 -6.94 63.17
N ALA A 4 41.18 -7.60 62.05
CA ALA A 4 40.88 -7.06 60.75
C ALA A 4 39.43 -7.41 60.39
N VAL A 5 38.60 -6.38 60.17
CA VAL A 5 37.22 -6.50 59.64
C VAL A 5 37.30 -6.46 58.12
N ILE A 6 36.94 -7.57 57.48
CA ILE A 6 36.83 -7.65 56.02
C ILE A 6 35.41 -7.17 55.64
N ALA A 7 35.30 -6.02 54.98
CA ALA A 7 34.06 -5.54 54.41
C ALA A 7 33.89 -6.18 53.04
N ILE A 8 32.88 -7.06 52.86
CA ILE A 8 32.45 -7.58 51.57
C ILE A 8 31.56 -6.55 50.90
N ALA A 9 32.09 -5.88 49.89
CA ALA A 9 31.29 -5.02 48.99
C ALA A 9 30.53 -5.89 48.00
N CYS A 10 29.21 -6.03 48.17
CA CYS A 10 28.29 -6.57 47.16
C CYS A 10 28.22 -5.59 46.00
N ALA A 11 28.88 -5.87 44.88
CA ALA A 11 28.65 -5.14 43.65
C ALA A 11 27.31 -5.57 43.04
N VAL A 12 26.31 -4.70 43.16
CA VAL A 12 25.05 -4.84 42.42
C VAL A 12 25.35 -4.44 40.98
N LEU A 13 25.51 -5.45 40.09
CA LEU A 13 25.55 -5.23 38.66
C LEU A 13 24.14 -4.81 38.20
N PRO A 14 23.99 -3.67 37.50
CA PRO A 14 22.69 -3.33 36.89
C PRO A 14 22.43 -4.34 35.79
N SER A 15 21.34 -5.10 35.94
CA SER A 15 20.79 -5.93 34.87
C SER A 15 20.41 -4.99 33.74
N LEU A 16 21.18 -4.95 32.66
CA LEU A 16 20.81 -4.33 31.39
C LEU A 16 19.61 -5.12 30.85
N VAL A 17 18.42 -4.63 31.12
CA VAL A 17 17.19 -5.08 30.48
C VAL A 17 17.29 -4.66 29.02
N PHE A 18 17.70 -5.57 28.13
CA PHE A 18 17.57 -5.43 26.69
C PHE A 18 16.09 -5.62 26.30
N GLY A 19 15.26 -4.64 26.65
CA GLY A 19 13.98 -4.44 26.02
C GLY A 19 14.07 -3.12 25.28
N GLN A 20 14.25 -3.16 23.95
CA GLN A 20 13.88 -1.98 23.16
C GLN A 20 12.38 -1.77 23.41
N GLU A 21 12.06 -0.72 24.11
CA GLU A 21 10.70 -0.46 24.56
C GLU A 21 9.80 -0.33 23.35
N ILE A 22 8.65 -0.99 23.38
CA ILE A 22 7.57 -0.93 22.37
C ILE A 22 7.28 0.51 21.90
N PRO A 23 7.29 1.54 22.78
CA PRO A 23 7.16 2.95 22.40
C PRO A 23 8.15 3.43 21.33
N ASP A 24 9.41 3.02 21.42
CA ASP A 24 10.44 3.44 20.45
C ASP A 24 10.26 2.80 19.08
N ARG A 25 9.76 1.56 19.06
CA ARG A 25 9.44 0.84 17.82
C ARG A 25 8.29 1.51 17.06
N THR A 26 7.17 1.79 17.74
CA THR A 26 6.02 2.48 17.13
C THR A 26 6.42 3.85 16.62
N ARG A 27 7.20 4.61 17.40
CA ARG A 27 7.75 5.90 16.99
C ARG A 27 8.66 5.75 15.77
N GLY A 28 9.54 4.77 15.75
CA GLY A 28 10.42 4.46 14.61
C GLY A 28 9.61 4.17 13.33
N VAL A 29 8.54 3.36 13.41
CA VAL A 29 7.65 3.09 12.28
C VAL A 29 6.95 4.36 11.82
N VAL A 30 6.37 5.15 12.73
CA VAL A 30 5.65 6.39 12.38
C VAL A 30 6.57 7.37 11.65
N HIS A 31 7.75 7.65 12.20
CA HIS A 31 8.62 8.69 11.66
C HIS A 31 9.45 8.25 10.44
N ALA A 32 9.80 6.99 10.34
CA ALA A 32 10.68 6.52 9.25
C ALA A 32 9.97 5.67 8.18
N HIS A 33 8.72 5.23 8.44
CA HIS A 33 7.94 4.46 7.47
C HIS A 33 6.67 5.20 7.05
N ILE A 34 5.84 5.67 7.98
CA ILE A 34 4.50 6.20 7.67
C ILE A 34 4.57 7.63 7.12
N LEU A 35 5.08 8.57 7.92
CA LEU A 35 5.06 10.00 7.58
C LEU A 35 5.78 10.33 6.27
N PRO A 36 7.02 9.84 6.01
CA PRO A 36 7.71 10.15 4.76
C PRO A 36 7.00 9.62 3.52
N ARG A 37 6.31 8.48 3.63
CA ARG A 37 5.57 7.88 2.52
C ARG A 37 4.32 8.69 2.17
N PHE A 38 3.54 9.13 3.15
CA PHE A 38 2.40 10.00 2.88
C PHE A 38 2.79 11.40 2.41
N GLU A 39 3.92 11.93 2.87
CA GLU A 39 4.49 13.17 2.33
C GLU A 39 4.87 13.00 0.86
N SER A 40 5.57 11.93 0.51
CA SER A 40 5.91 11.59 -0.87
C SER A 40 4.65 11.42 -1.74
N LEU A 41 3.62 10.73 -1.23
CA LEU A 41 2.35 10.56 -1.95
C LEU A 41 1.68 11.90 -2.24
N ALA A 42 1.58 12.79 -1.25
CA ALA A 42 1.00 14.12 -1.44
C ALA A 42 1.78 14.94 -2.48
N HIS A 43 3.10 14.97 -2.38
CA HIS A 43 3.98 15.67 -3.33
C HIS A 43 3.88 15.10 -4.76
N GLN A 44 3.89 13.78 -4.93
CA GLN A 44 3.78 13.18 -6.28
C GLN A 44 2.38 13.38 -6.87
N SER A 45 1.35 13.45 -6.05
CA SER A 45 -0.03 13.73 -6.48
C SER A 45 -0.21 15.19 -6.90
N GLU A 46 0.40 16.13 -6.19
CA GLU A 46 0.47 17.54 -6.59
C GLU A 46 1.19 17.70 -7.93
N HIS A 47 2.34 17.04 -8.09
CA HIS A 47 3.08 17.04 -9.35
C HIS A 47 2.25 16.47 -10.50
N LEU A 48 1.48 15.40 -10.27
CA LEU A 48 0.56 14.83 -11.26
C LEU A 48 -0.52 15.83 -11.66
N ALA A 49 -1.16 16.51 -10.70
CA ALA A 49 -2.20 17.49 -10.98
C ALA A 49 -1.64 18.69 -11.78
N ASN A 50 -0.49 19.20 -11.39
CA ASN A 50 0.18 20.30 -12.10
C ASN A 50 0.59 19.90 -13.53
N THR A 51 1.05 18.66 -13.73
CA THR A 51 1.36 18.13 -15.06
C THR A 51 0.11 18.03 -15.93
N ALA A 52 -1.02 17.58 -15.36
CA ALA A 52 -2.29 17.50 -16.08
C ALA A 52 -2.86 18.88 -16.46
N VAL A 53 -2.60 19.92 -15.67
CA VAL A 53 -2.95 21.31 -16.03
C VAL A 53 -2.14 21.77 -17.23
N ALA A 54 -0.84 21.46 -17.27
CA ALA A 54 0.04 21.84 -18.36
C ALA A 54 -0.24 21.03 -19.65
N ASP A 55 -0.44 19.73 -19.55
CA ASP A 55 -0.76 18.85 -20.68
C ASP A 55 -1.64 17.66 -20.21
N CYS A 56 -2.91 17.75 -20.52
CA CYS A 56 -3.93 16.73 -20.21
C CYS A 56 -4.15 15.70 -21.32
N SER A 57 -3.34 15.74 -22.38
CA SER A 57 -3.44 14.79 -23.48
C SER A 57 -3.22 13.37 -22.98
N THR A 58 -4.11 12.47 -23.36
CA THR A 58 -3.97 11.03 -23.04
C THR A 58 -2.73 10.39 -23.67
N ALA A 59 -2.13 11.04 -24.66
CA ALA A 59 -0.87 10.65 -25.30
C ALA A 59 0.37 11.28 -24.65
N SER A 60 0.21 12.23 -23.72
CA SER A 60 1.31 12.94 -23.05
C SER A 60 2.23 11.98 -22.30
N SER A 61 3.50 11.93 -22.67
CA SER A 61 4.52 11.17 -21.95
C SER A 61 4.79 11.73 -20.56
N ALA A 62 4.72 13.07 -20.42
CA ALA A 62 4.87 13.74 -19.14
C ALA A 62 3.76 13.35 -18.16
N LEU A 63 2.48 13.37 -18.60
CA LEU A 63 1.33 12.95 -17.80
C LEU A 63 1.45 11.48 -17.39
N ARG A 64 1.81 10.58 -18.33
CA ARG A 64 2.02 9.16 -18.04
C ARG A 64 3.15 8.92 -17.03
N SER A 65 4.22 9.70 -17.11
CA SER A 65 5.33 9.63 -16.16
C SER A 65 4.91 10.12 -14.77
N ALA A 66 4.21 11.26 -14.68
CA ALA A 66 3.70 11.79 -13.42
C ALA A 66 2.68 10.85 -12.77
N TYR A 67 1.74 10.32 -13.55
CA TYR A 67 0.81 9.26 -13.11
C TYR A 67 1.55 8.07 -12.52
N ALA A 68 2.56 7.57 -13.23
CA ALA A 68 3.33 6.41 -12.78
C ALA A 68 4.01 6.66 -11.42
N LYS A 69 4.59 7.84 -11.20
CA LYS A 69 5.25 8.22 -9.94
C LYS A 69 4.25 8.39 -8.79
N ALA A 70 3.13 9.06 -9.05
CA ALA A 70 2.09 9.25 -8.03
C ALA A 70 1.45 7.92 -7.63
N PHE A 71 1.22 7.02 -8.59
CA PHE A 71 0.68 5.70 -8.26
C PHE A 71 1.71 4.81 -7.55
N ASP A 72 3.00 4.90 -7.90
CA ASP A 72 4.05 4.22 -7.14
C ASP A 72 4.06 4.68 -5.67
N ALA A 73 3.93 5.99 -5.44
CA ALA A 73 3.86 6.53 -4.08
C ALA A 73 2.60 6.05 -3.32
N TRP A 74 1.46 5.90 -4.01
CA TRP A 74 0.29 5.26 -3.40
C TRP A 74 0.56 3.81 -3.01
N LEU A 75 1.18 3.02 -3.90
CA LEU A 75 1.51 1.62 -3.61
C LEU A 75 2.43 1.46 -2.41
N ASP A 76 3.32 2.42 -2.19
CA ASP A 76 4.23 2.47 -1.04
C ASP A 76 3.48 2.71 0.29
N THR A 77 2.25 3.25 0.24
CA THR A 77 1.37 3.47 1.40
C THR A 77 0.16 2.54 1.46
N ALA A 78 -0.15 1.81 0.40
CA ALA A 78 -1.44 1.12 0.21
C ALA A 78 -1.77 0.04 1.24
N HIS A 79 -0.78 -0.45 2.00
CA HIS A 79 -0.98 -1.37 3.11
C HIS A 79 -1.45 -0.68 4.40
N LEU A 80 -1.30 0.64 4.53
CA LEU A 80 -1.69 1.42 5.70
C LEU A 80 -3.19 1.77 5.62
N ARG A 81 -4.04 0.73 5.71
CA ARG A 81 -5.50 0.80 5.60
C ARG A 81 -6.14 0.99 6.97
N PHE A 82 -5.79 2.10 7.62
CA PHE A 82 -6.35 2.52 8.91
C PHE A 82 -6.18 4.04 9.09
N GLY A 83 -6.89 4.60 10.07
CA GLY A 83 -6.81 6.02 10.38
C GLY A 83 -7.18 6.93 9.20
N PRO A 84 -6.36 7.94 8.88
CA PRO A 84 -6.69 8.96 7.87
C PRO A 84 -7.01 8.44 6.48
N THR A 85 -6.51 7.26 6.10
CA THR A 85 -6.81 6.64 4.80
C THR A 85 -8.23 6.12 4.70
N GLU A 86 -8.85 5.74 5.81
CA GLU A 86 -10.21 5.18 5.83
C GLU A 86 -11.30 6.23 6.08
N VAL A 87 -10.93 7.46 6.49
CA VAL A 87 -11.88 8.57 6.64
C VAL A 87 -12.53 8.88 5.28
N ASP A 88 -13.85 8.99 5.24
CA ASP A 88 -14.64 9.30 4.04
C ASP A 88 -14.32 8.38 2.85
N ASN A 89 -13.95 7.12 3.10
CA ASN A 89 -13.55 6.14 2.07
C ASN A 89 -12.40 6.64 1.17
N ARG A 90 -11.49 7.46 1.66
CA ARG A 90 -10.39 8.07 0.87
C ARG A 90 -9.54 7.03 0.14
N ALA A 91 -9.21 5.91 0.79
CA ALA A 91 -8.45 4.86 0.14
C ALA A 91 -9.20 4.22 -1.04
N PHE A 92 -10.51 4.01 -0.92
CA PHE A 92 -11.33 3.52 -2.03
C PHE A 92 -11.48 4.58 -3.14
N ALA A 93 -11.59 5.87 -2.79
CA ALA A 93 -11.62 6.95 -3.76
C ALA A 93 -10.31 7.07 -4.55
N LEU A 94 -9.15 6.79 -3.92
CA LEU A 94 -7.85 6.76 -4.60
C LEU A 94 -7.67 5.50 -5.44
N ALA A 95 -8.17 4.33 -4.97
CA ALA A 95 -7.80 3.04 -5.52
C ALA A 95 -8.95 2.02 -5.49
N PHE A 96 -9.95 2.21 -6.34
CA PHE A 96 -11.07 1.28 -6.50
C PHE A 96 -10.69 0.07 -7.34
N TRP A 97 -10.05 -0.91 -6.71
CA TRP A 97 -9.68 -2.19 -7.31
C TRP A 97 -9.67 -3.30 -6.24
N PRO A 98 -10.12 -4.51 -6.54
CA PRO A 98 -10.54 -5.06 -7.84
C PRO A 98 -11.96 -4.61 -8.27
N ASP A 99 -12.09 -4.11 -9.49
CA ASP A 99 -13.39 -3.86 -10.10
C ASP A 99 -13.97 -5.14 -10.73
N ARG A 100 -14.78 -5.87 -9.96
CA ARG A 100 -15.36 -7.16 -10.38
C ARG A 100 -16.47 -7.02 -11.41
N ARG A 101 -17.13 -5.86 -11.48
CA ARG A 101 -18.35 -5.62 -12.28
C ARG A 101 -18.11 -4.68 -13.48
N GLY A 102 -16.89 -4.20 -13.68
CA GLY A 102 -16.57 -3.20 -14.69
C GLY A 102 -17.28 -1.86 -14.42
N ALA A 103 -17.36 -1.47 -13.16
CA ALA A 103 -18.01 -0.22 -12.76
C ALA A 103 -17.20 1.01 -13.23
N THR A 104 -15.86 0.92 -13.19
CA THR A 104 -14.97 2.00 -13.62
C THR A 104 -15.18 2.41 -15.08
N PRO A 105 -15.05 1.51 -16.06
CA PRO A 105 -15.27 1.91 -17.46
C PRO A 105 -16.69 2.35 -17.73
N LYS A 106 -17.70 1.78 -17.06
CA LYS A 106 -19.10 2.21 -17.21
C LYS A 106 -19.32 3.62 -16.70
N ALA A 107 -18.80 3.95 -15.51
CA ALA A 107 -18.97 5.28 -14.93
C ALA A 107 -18.24 6.35 -15.76
N LEU A 108 -17.02 6.07 -16.23
CA LEU A 108 -16.27 6.97 -17.10
C LEU A 108 -16.98 7.17 -18.46
N THR A 109 -17.48 6.10 -19.06
CA THR A 109 -18.23 6.18 -20.31
C THR A 109 -19.47 7.05 -20.16
N ALA A 110 -20.23 6.89 -19.07
CA ALA A 110 -21.42 7.71 -18.80
C ALA A 110 -21.06 9.19 -18.70
N LEU A 111 -20.04 9.55 -17.91
CA LEU A 111 -19.57 10.93 -17.78
C LEU A 111 -19.19 11.54 -19.14
N ILE A 112 -18.43 10.80 -19.96
CA ILE A 112 -17.95 11.26 -21.27
C ILE A 112 -19.13 11.42 -22.26
N GLN A 113 -20.06 10.48 -22.30
CA GLN A 113 -21.19 10.51 -23.23
C GLN A 113 -22.18 11.64 -22.92
N THR A 114 -22.45 11.88 -21.64
CA THR A 114 -23.38 12.94 -21.21
C THR A 114 -22.72 14.31 -21.09
N GLN A 115 -21.38 14.37 -21.14
CA GLN A 115 -20.59 15.57 -20.84
C GLN A 115 -21.02 16.22 -19.52
N ASP A 116 -21.17 15.38 -18.48
CA ASP A 116 -21.70 15.77 -17.18
C ASP A 116 -20.91 16.95 -16.57
N PRO A 117 -21.57 18.09 -16.26
CA PRO A 117 -20.91 19.28 -15.74
C PRO A 117 -20.32 19.08 -14.33
N ILE A 118 -20.59 17.96 -13.66
CA ILE A 118 -20.05 17.65 -12.33
C ILE A 118 -18.52 17.66 -12.29
N ILE A 119 -17.87 17.48 -13.46
CA ILE A 119 -16.40 17.53 -13.58
C ILE A 119 -15.80 18.94 -13.51
N GLN A 120 -16.61 20.01 -13.48
CA GLN A 120 -16.11 21.39 -13.50
C GLN A 120 -15.29 21.74 -12.26
N THR A 121 -15.54 21.09 -11.12
CA THR A 121 -14.77 21.29 -9.89
C THR A 121 -14.46 19.96 -9.20
N ALA A 122 -13.27 19.84 -8.63
CA ALA A 122 -12.91 18.66 -7.84
C ALA A 122 -13.81 18.46 -6.60
N LYS A 123 -14.39 19.55 -6.08
CA LYS A 123 -15.34 19.46 -4.95
C LYS A 123 -16.65 18.77 -5.36
N ALA A 124 -17.25 19.16 -6.49
CA ALA A 124 -18.44 18.49 -7.02
C ALA A 124 -18.10 17.04 -7.44
N TYR A 125 -16.93 16.85 -8.07
CA TYR A 125 -16.48 15.54 -8.50
C TYR A 125 -16.25 14.53 -7.35
N ALA A 126 -16.00 15.00 -6.14
CA ALA A 126 -15.88 14.12 -4.98
C ALA A 126 -17.16 13.34 -4.66
N GLU A 127 -18.32 13.79 -5.18
CA GLU A 127 -19.62 13.14 -5.00
C GLU A 127 -19.96 12.09 -6.08
N VAL A 128 -19.13 11.95 -7.13
CA VAL A 128 -19.37 10.90 -8.14
C VAL A 128 -19.08 9.53 -7.59
N SER A 129 -19.52 8.49 -8.31
CA SER A 129 -19.19 7.11 -7.98
C SER A 129 -17.69 6.93 -7.76
N ILE A 130 -17.30 6.28 -6.67
CA ILE A 130 -15.92 5.91 -6.35
C ILE A 130 -15.23 5.23 -7.54
N ALA A 131 -15.96 4.46 -8.35
CA ALA A 131 -15.45 3.80 -9.53
C ALA A 131 -14.93 4.75 -10.63
N ALA A 132 -15.41 6.02 -10.65
CA ALA A 132 -14.91 7.02 -11.59
C ALA A 132 -13.73 7.83 -11.06
N ARG A 133 -13.28 7.58 -9.80
CA ARG A 133 -12.27 8.38 -9.11
C ARG A 133 -10.92 7.66 -9.05
N GLY A 134 -9.89 8.42 -8.73
CA GLY A 134 -8.58 7.91 -8.34
C GLY A 134 -7.75 7.33 -9.48
N PHE A 135 -6.73 6.59 -9.09
CA PHE A 135 -5.67 6.12 -10.00
C PHE A 135 -6.16 5.14 -11.05
N TYR A 136 -7.09 4.24 -10.73
CA TYR A 136 -7.58 3.26 -11.74
C TYR A 136 -8.50 3.91 -12.77
N ALA A 137 -9.33 4.89 -12.38
CA ALA A 137 -10.11 5.67 -13.34
C ALA A 137 -9.19 6.45 -14.29
N LEU A 138 -8.12 7.05 -13.75
CA LEU A 138 -7.13 7.74 -14.56
C LEU A 138 -6.37 6.78 -15.49
N GLU A 139 -6.04 5.54 -15.05
CA GLU A 139 -5.44 4.52 -15.92
C GLU A 139 -6.30 4.25 -17.17
N PHE A 140 -7.61 4.07 -16.96
CA PHE A 140 -8.52 3.85 -18.09
C PHE A 140 -8.49 5.03 -19.07
N LEU A 141 -8.51 6.27 -18.60
CA LEU A 141 -8.51 7.45 -19.47
C LEU A 141 -7.22 7.59 -20.30
N ILE A 142 -6.07 7.22 -19.75
CA ILE A 142 -4.77 7.47 -20.42
C ILE A 142 -4.14 6.23 -21.06
N TYR A 143 -4.67 5.02 -20.78
CA TYR A 143 -4.09 3.78 -21.33
C TYR A 143 -5.11 2.85 -22.01
N ASP A 144 -6.41 2.95 -21.70
CA ASP A 144 -7.38 2.10 -22.36
C ASP A 144 -7.58 2.55 -23.81
N PRO A 145 -7.42 1.66 -24.82
CA PRO A 145 -7.43 2.05 -26.21
C PRO A 145 -8.77 2.63 -26.69
N THR A 146 -9.86 2.31 -26.01
CA THR A 146 -11.19 2.82 -26.31
C THR A 146 -11.46 4.11 -25.56
N LEU A 147 -11.35 4.11 -24.21
CA LEU A 147 -11.72 5.26 -23.40
C LEU A 147 -10.80 6.46 -23.63
N SER A 148 -9.53 6.24 -23.96
CA SER A 148 -8.58 7.32 -24.23
C SER A 148 -8.94 8.18 -25.46
N ILE A 149 -9.81 7.71 -26.33
CA ILE A 149 -10.23 8.40 -27.57
C ILE A 149 -11.74 8.62 -27.67
N THR A 150 -12.55 8.09 -26.73
CA THR A 150 -14.02 8.17 -26.78
C THR A 150 -14.51 9.60 -26.48
N GLY A 151 -15.52 10.06 -27.21
CA GLY A 151 -16.25 11.32 -26.97
C GLY A 151 -15.41 12.58 -27.28
N ASP A 152 -15.81 13.70 -26.70
CA ASP A 152 -15.16 15.00 -26.91
C ASP A 152 -13.78 15.08 -26.24
N ALA A 153 -12.77 15.57 -26.95
CA ALA A 153 -11.40 15.63 -26.47
C ALA A 153 -11.20 16.70 -25.37
N ALA A 154 -11.95 17.82 -25.46
CA ALA A 154 -11.85 18.87 -24.45
C ALA A 154 -12.49 18.40 -23.14
N TYR A 155 -13.61 17.66 -23.22
CA TYR A 155 -14.23 17.05 -22.04
C TYR A 155 -13.31 16.00 -21.38
N ARG A 156 -12.67 15.11 -22.15
CA ARG A 156 -11.71 14.14 -21.60
C ARG A 156 -10.54 14.85 -20.90
N CYS A 157 -10.02 15.91 -21.51
CA CYS A 157 -8.97 16.72 -20.91
C CYS A 157 -9.42 17.33 -19.57
N ALA A 158 -10.62 17.92 -19.52
CA ALA A 158 -11.20 18.45 -18.29
C ALA A 158 -11.36 17.35 -17.24
N LEU A 159 -11.85 16.15 -17.63
CA LEU A 159 -12.01 15.01 -16.74
C LEU A 159 -10.66 14.53 -16.17
N VAL A 160 -9.59 14.44 -16.98
CA VAL A 160 -8.23 14.11 -16.51
C VAL A 160 -7.76 15.13 -15.46
N ARG A 161 -7.91 16.42 -15.71
CA ARG A 161 -7.56 17.50 -14.76
C ARG A 161 -8.34 17.38 -13.46
N THR A 162 -9.63 17.07 -13.54
CA THR A 162 -10.47 16.96 -12.36
C THR A 162 -10.12 15.74 -11.51
N ILE A 163 -9.89 14.57 -12.14
CA ILE A 163 -9.44 13.36 -11.43
C ILE A 163 -8.09 13.59 -10.75
N THR A 164 -7.14 14.19 -11.45
CA THR A 164 -5.81 14.44 -10.87
C THR A 164 -5.87 15.43 -9.70
N LYS A 165 -6.73 16.45 -9.78
CA LYS A 165 -6.97 17.38 -8.68
C LYS A 165 -7.71 16.73 -7.51
N ASP A 166 -8.62 15.81 -7.75
CA ASP A 166 -9.30 15.02 -6.71
C ASP A 166 -8.30 14.09 -5.99
N ILE A 167 -7.38 13.45 -6.71
CA ILE A 167 -6.28 12.67 -6.14
C ILE A 167 -5.41 13.56 -5.25
N GLU A 168 -4.95 14.71 -5.75
CA GLU A 168 -4.14 15.67 -4.99
C GLU A 168 -4.84 16.11 -3.70
N ASN A 169 -6.11 16.55 -3.78
CA ASN A 169 -6.88 16.99 -2.63
C ASN A 169 -7.02 15.88 -1.58
N THR A 170 -7.26 14.64 -2.01
CA THR A 170 -7.42 13.49 -1.12
C THR A 170 -6.11 13.13 -0.43
N THR A 171 -5.01 13.07 -1.17
CA THR A 171 -3.69 12.69 -0.63
C THR A 171 -3.13 13.78 0.30
N THR A 172 -3.36 15.06 -0.02
CA THR A 172 -2.99 16.19 0.85
C THR A 172 -3.73 16.12 2.18
N LYS A 173 -5.04 15.82 2.17
CA LYS A 173 -5.81 15.63 3.41
C LYS A 173 -5.29 14.44 4.23
N ILE A 174 -5.01 13.31 3.60
CA ILE A 174 -4.44 12.13 4.28
C ILE A 174 -3.13 12.49 4.95
N HIS A 175 -2.19 13.14 4.23
CA HIS A 175 -0.91 13.54 4.78
C HIS A 175 -1.06 14.55 5.94
N ALA A 176 -1.92 15.56 5.80
CA ALA A 176 -2.16 16.56 6.84
C ALA A 176 -2.73 15.92 8.12
N ASP A 177 -3.70 15.02 7.99
CA ASP A 177 -4.30 14.33 9.13
C ASP A 177 -3.30 13.40 9.82
N TRP A 178 -2.44 12.70 9.06
CA TRP A 178 -1.35 11.91 9.62
C TRP A 178 -0.37 12.78 10.40
N LYS A 179 0.14 13.84 9.77
CA LYS A 179 1.18 14.71 10.34
C LYS A 179 0.70 15.46 11.57
N ASN A 180 -0.50 16.02 11.53
CA ASN A 180 -0.99 16.94 12.55
C ASN A 180 -1.72 16.25 13.71
N HIS A 181 -2.25 15.05 13.49
CA HIS A 181 -3.16 14.41 14.46
C HIS A 181 -2.89 12.94 14.70
N TYR A 182 -2.85 12.11 13.63
CA TYR A 182 -2.94 10.66 13.81
C TYR A 182 -1.64 10.01 14.23
N ALA A 183 -0.49 10.56 13.82
CA ALA A 183 0.83 10.08 14.24
C ALA A 183 0.95 10.06 15.79
N ALA A 184 0.49 11.11 16.45
CA ALA A 184 0.51 11.20 17.90
C ALA A 184 -0.34 10.11 18.58
N ARG A 185 -1.46 9.69 17.97
CA ARG A 185 -2.33 8.63 18.52
C ARG A 185 -1.66 7.26 18.57
N LEU A 186 -0.76 6.98 17.62
CA LEU A 186 0.05 5.75 17.61
C LEU A 186 1.24 5.83 18.56
N THR A 187 1.90 7.00 18.64
CA THR A 187 3.14 7.16 19.43
C THR A 187 2.89 7.49 20.89
N SER A 188 1.68 7.94 21.22
CA SER A 188 1.26 8.31 22.58
C SER A 188 -0.18 7.84 22.82
N PRO A 189 -0.41 6.52 22.94
CA PRO A 189 -1.73 5.95 23.22
C PRO A 189 -2.33 6.52 24.51
N SER A 190 -3.66 6.58 24.58
CA SER A 190 -4.40 7.08 25.75
C SER A 190 -5.75 6.41 25.89
N ASP A 191 -6.32 6.38 27.09
CA ASP A 191 -7.61 5.72 27.40
C ASP A 191 -8.78 6.28 26.58
N THR A 192 -8.68 7.52 26.09
CA THR A 192 -9.69 8.19 25.27
C THR A 192 -9.38 8.16 23.77
N GLY A 193 -8.21 7.61 23.39
CA GLY A 193 -7.76 7.52 22.01
C GLY A 193 -8.26 6.26 21.31
N PRO A 194 -7.97 6.12 20.01
CA PRO A 194 -8.25 4.89 19.25
C PRO A 194 -7.37 3.72 19.68
N TYR A 195 -6.24 3.98 20.32
CA TYR A 195 -5.32 3.01 20.92
C TYR A 195 -5.15 3.32 22.40
N ARG A 196 -5.41 2.35 23.27
CA ARG A 196 -5.29 2.48 24.73
C ARG A 196 -3.88 2.15 25.22
N SER A 197 -3.16 1.35 24.44
CA SER A 197 -1.80 0.91 24.77
C SER A 197 -0.90 0.91 23.54
N HIS A 198 0.42 0.85 23.76
CA HIS A 198 1.39 0.65 22.69
C HIS A 198 1.23 -0.71 22.02
N ASP A 199 0.76 -1.73 22.74
CA ASP A 199 0.50 -3.05 22.18
C ASP A 199 -0.64 -3.00 21.14
N GLU A 200 -1.72 -2.26 21.41
CA GLU A 200 -2.80 -2.04 20.43
C GLU A 200 -2.29 -1.30 19.19
N ALA A 201 -1.42 -0.31 19.34
CA ALA A 201 -0.79 0.38 18.22
C ALA A 201 0.11 -0.57 17.38
N VAL A 202 0.89 -1.43 18.03
CA VAL A 202 1.70 -2.46 17.36
C VAL A 202 0.81 -3.49 16.66
N GLN A 203 -0.30 -3.89 17.27
CA GLN A 203 -1.28 -4.81 16.67
C GLN A 203 -1.88 -4.24 15.38
N GLU A 204 -2.22 -2.93 15.33
CA GLU A 204 -2.69 -2.28 14.10
C GLU A 204 -1.63 -2.30 13.00
N LEU A 205 -0.37 -1.99 13.34
CA LEU A 205 0.74 -2.04 12.40
C LEU A 205 1.01 -3.48 11.89
N PHE A 206 0.92 -4.46 12.79
CA PHE A 206 1.02 -5.88 12.41
C PHE A 206 -0.13 -6.31 11.49
N LYS A 207 -1.36 -5.87 11.77
CA LYS A 207 -2.53 -6.09 10.91
C LYS A 207 -2.30 -5.50 9.52
N ALA A 208 -1.79 -4.27 9.42
CA ALA A 208 -1.47 -3.63 8.14
C ALA A 208 -0.44 -4.45 7.34
N LEU A 209 0.61 -4.96 8.00
CA LEU A 209 1.62 -5.83 7.40
C LEU A 209 1.00 -7.14 6.88
N SER A 210 0.25 -7.84 7.72
CA SER A 210 -0.37 -9.13 7.40
C SER A 210 -1.38 -9.01 6.25
N THR A 211 -2.29 -8.02 6.32
CA THR A 211 -3.29 -7.75 5.28
C THR A 211 -2.65 -7.33 3.96
N GLY A 212 -1.57 -6.52 4.00
CA GLY A 212 -0.84 -6.12 2.81
C GLY A 212 -0.18 -7.30 2.08
N LEU A 213 0.41 -8.24 2.82
CA LEU A 213 0.95 -9.48 2.26
C LEU A 213 -0.16 -10.37 1.69
N GLN A 214 -1.27 -10.54 2.42
CA GLN A 214 -2.42 -11.29 1.98
C GLN A 214 -2.99 -10.72 0.69
N PHE A 215 -3.20 -9.40 0.61
CA PHE A 215 -3.68 -8.75 -0.60
C PHE A 215 -2.72 -8.93 -1.78
N THR A 216 -1.41 -8.95 -1.53
CA THR A 216 -0.40 -9.17 -2.56
C THR A 216 -0.46 -10.59 -3.12
N SER A 217 -0.54 -11.61 -2.25
CA SER A 217 -0.66 -13.01 -2.66
C SER A 217 -2.02 -13.32 -3.30
N ASP A 218 -3.10 -13.07 -2.56
CA ASP A 218 -4.44 -13.58 -2.92
C ASP A 218 -5.07 -12.74 -4.04
N THR A 219 -4.79 -11.43 -4.04
CA THR A 219 -5.46 -10.52 -4.97
C THR A 219 -4.55 -10.13 -6.15
N ARG A 220 -3.36 -9.59 -5.91
CA ARG A 220 -2.49 -9.13 -7.00
C ARG A 220 -1.93 -10.27 -7.84
N LEU A 221 -1.51 -11.37 -7.21
CA LEU A 221 -1.00 -12.57 -7.89
C LEU A 221 -2.13 -13.56 -8.21
N GLY A 222 -3.05 -13.82 -7.28
CA GLY A 222 -4.11 -14.81 -7.46
C GLY A 222 -5.10 -14.45 -8.57
N ARG A 223 -5.43 -13.18 -8.78
CA ARG A 223 -6.40 -12.79 -9.82
C ARG A 223 -5.95 -13.05 -11.26
N PRO A 224 -4.73 -12.73 -11.70
CA PRO A 224 -4.24 -13.12 -13.02
C PRO A 224 -4.03 -14.63 -13.14
N LEU A 225 -3.63 -15.31 -12.08
CA LEU A 225 -3.52 -16.76 -12.08
C LEU A 225 -4.88 -17.43 -12.34
N GLY A 226 -5.97 -16.95 -11.71
CA GLY A 226 -7.27 -17.61 -11.83
C GLY A 226 -7.21 -19.07 -11.37
N THR A 227 -7.93 -19.97 -12.06
CA THR A 227 -7.74 -21.42 -11.91
C THR A 227 -6.75 -21.95 -12.93
N PHE A 228 -6.28 -23.21 -12.76
CA PHE A 228 -5.35 -23.82 -13.70
C PHE A 228 -5.94 -23.87 -15.13
N ASP A 229 -7.20 -24.25 -15.26
CA ASP A 229 -7.89 -24.36 -16.55
C ASP A 229 -8.38 -23.00 -17.10
N HIS A 230 -8.46 -21.99 -16.25
CA HIS A 230 -8.98 -20.67 -16.60
C HIS A 230 -8.08 -19.54 -16.08
N PRO A 231 -6.86 -19.37 -16.63
CA PRO A 231 -6.00 -18.23 -16.32
C PRO A 231 -6.65 -16.92 -16.79
N ARG A 232 -6.40 -15.83 -16.05
CA ARG A 232 -7.08 -14.54 -16.23
C ARG A 232 -6.09 -13.36 -16.31
N PRO A 233 -5.14 -13.31 -17.24
CA PRO A 233 -4.09 -12.29 -17.28
C PRO A 233 -4.64 -10.85 -17.28
N ARG A 234 -5.76 -10.60 -17.96
CA ARG A 234 -6.42 -9.28 -17.96
C ARG A 234 -7.09 -8.89 -16.62
N ARG A 235 -7.02 -9.74 -15.61
CA ARG A 235 -7.40 -9.40 -14.23
C ARG A 235 -6.20 -8.95 -13.38
N ALA A 236 -5.00 -8.94 -13.94
CA ALA A 236 -3.85 -8.33 -13.29
C ALA A 236 -4.10 -6.84 -13.03
N GLU A 237 -3.66 -6.36 -11.87
CA GLU A 237 -3.74 -4.95 -11.51
C GLU A 237 -3.01 -4.12 -12.57
N VAL A 238 -3.60 -3.04 -13.03
CA VAL A 238 -3.00 -2.07 -13.99
C VAL A 238 -2.29 -2.70 -15.21
N TRP A 239 -2.88 -3.75 -15.76
CA TRP A 239 -2.32 -4.43 -16.93
C TRP A 239 -2.26 -3.52 -18.16
N ARG A 240 -3.13 -2.50 -18.26
CA ARG A 240 -3.18 -1.53 -19.38
C ARG A 240 -1.94 -0.65 -19.42
N SER A 241 -1.48 -0.21 -18.28
CA SER A 241 -0.27 0.61 -18.16
C SER A 241 1.02 -0.21 -18.11
N GLY A 242 0.92 -1.55 -18.14
CA GLY A 242 2.11 -2.42 -18.12
C GLY A 242 2.80 -2.51 -16.75
N ARG A 243 2.10 -2.26 -15.63
CA ARG A 243 2.74 -2.01 -14.34
C ARG A 243 2.47 -3.05 -13.25
N SER A 244 1.76 -4.16 -13.57
CA SER A 244 1.31 -5.14 -12.57
C SER A 244 2.45 -5.70 -11.72
N SER A 245 3.54 -6.16 -12.33
CA SER A 245 4.73 -6.66 -11.61
C SER A 245 5.39 -5.58 -10.78
N ARG A 246 5.47 -4.34 -11.29
CA ARG A 246 6.01 -3.18 -10.55
C ARG A 246 5.20 -2.88 -9.29
N HIS A 247 3.87 -2.96 -9.34
CA HIS A 247 3.00 -2.75 -8.18
C HIS A 247 3.29 -3.77 -7.07
N ILE A 248 3.48 -5.03 -7.42
CA ILE A 248 3.86 -6.07 -6.46
C ILE A 248 5.25 -5.76 -5.87
N LYS A 249 6.22 -5.38 -6.70
CA LYS A 249 7.56 -5.02 -6.24
C LYS A 249 7.52 -3.91 -5.20
N ILE A 250 6.83 -2.81 -5.48
CA ILE A 250 6.74 -1.67 -4.55
C ILE A 250 6.05 -2.08 -3.26
N SER A 251 4.93 -2.80 -3.34
CA SER A 251 4.22 -3.29 -2.17
C SER A 251 5.09 -4.20 -1.30
N LEU A 252 5.81 -5.16 -1.89
CA LEU A 252 6.72 -6.03 -1.14
C LEU A 252 7.87 -5.25 -0.51
N SER A 253 8.41 -4.23 -1.19
CA SER A 253 9.48 -3.39 -0.63
C SER A 253 8.98 -2.57 0.57
N ALA A 254 7.77 -2.02 0.50
CA ALA A 254 7.16 -1.30 1.62
C ALA A 254 6.85 -2.22 2.82
N LEU A 255 6.29 -3.40 2.54
CA LEU A 255 6.00 -4.40 3.56
C LEU A 255 7.28 -4.97 4.20
N HIS A 256 8.36 -5.11 3.44
CA HIS A 256 9.68 -5.48 3.95
C HIS A 256 10.20 -4.45 4.96
N ASP A 257 10.18 -3.17 4.59
CA ASP A 257 10.61 -2.10 5.50
C ASP A 257 9.76 -2.06 6.78
N LEU A 258 8.45 -2.23 6.66
CA LEU A 258 7.55 -2.31 7.82
C LEU A 258 7.87 -3.53 8.71
N ALA A 259 8.05 -4.71 8.11
CA ALA A 259 8.34 -5.94 8.83
C ALA A 259 9.65 -5.86 9.65
N VAL A 260 10.72 -5.32 9.03
CA VAL A 260 12.02 -5.14 9.70
C VAL A 260 11.94 -4.13 10.83
N ARG A 261 11.18 -3.03 10.66
CA ARG A 261 10.99 -2.02 11.71
C ARG A 261 10.13 -2.50 12.87
N LEU A 262 9.18 -3.40 12.61
CA LEU A 262 8.36 -4.03 13.64
C LEU A 262 9.11 -5.14 14.39
N ALA A 263 10.12 -5.76 13.76
CA ALA A 263 10.84 -6.84 14.38
C ALA A 263 11.56 -6.38 15.67
N PRO A 264 11.53 -7.19 16.75
CA PRO A 264 12.38 -6.94 17.90
C PRO A 264 13.86 -7.02 17.52
N ALA A 265 14.76 -6.65 18.44
CA ALA A 265 16.20 -6.74 18.24
C ALA A 265 16.67 -8.21 18.24
N ASP A 266 16.12 -9.02 17.34
CA ASP A 266 16.44 -10.44 17.11
C ASP A 266 17.09 -10.59 15.75
N SER A 267 18.42 -10.70 15.73
CA SER A 267 19.19 -10.75 14.50
C SER A 267 18.85 -11.96 13.61
N ASN A 268 18.40 -13.08 14.19
CA ASN A 268 18.01 -14.25 13.43
C ASN A 268 16.66 -14.06 12.74
N LEU A 269 15.68 -13.49 13.46
CA LEU A 269 14.40 -13.16 12.86
C LEU A 269 14.55 -12.12 11.76
N ILE A 270 15.31 -11.05 12.00
CA ILE A 270 15.55 -10.00 10.99
C ILE A 270 16.21 -10.61 9.74
N LYS A 271 17.24 -11.44 9.88
CA LYS A 271 17.88 -12.13 8.74
C LYS A 271 16.89 -13.04 7.99
N LYS A 272 16.03 -13.76 8.72
CA LYS A 272 14.99 -14.63 8.13
C LYS A 272 14.00 -13.81 7.31
N LEU A 273 13.50 -12.67 7.84
CA LEU A 273 12.61 -11.76 7.14
C LEU A 273 13.28 -11.18 5.88
N VAL A 274 14.46 -10.59 6.01
CA VAL A 274 15.22 -10.03 4.87
C VAL A 274 15.41 -11.06 3.78
N SER A 275 15.88 -12.26 4.11
CA SER A 275 16.10 -13.34 3.14
C SER A 275 14.80 -13.76 2.42
N ALA A 276 13.67 -13.84 3.14
CA ALA A 276 12.38 -14.22 2.54
C ALA A 276 11.85 -13.15 1.57
N PHE A 277 11.92 -11.86 1.95
CA PHE A 277 11.52 -10.77 1.06
C PHE A 277 12.45 -10.66 -0.16
N ASP A 278 13.76 -10.76 0.01
CA ASP A 278 14.72 -10.72 -1.09
C ASP A 278 14.48 -11.88 -2.06
N HIS A 279 14.19 -13.08 -1.54
CA HIS A 279 13.86 -14.23 -2.37
C HIS A 279 12.61 -13.97 -3.22
N ALA A 280 11.51 -13.46 -2.62
CA ALA A 280 10.28 -13.16 -3.35
C ALA A 280 10.51 -12.07 -4.43
N LEU A 281 11.26 -11.02 -4.10
CA LEU A 281 11.60 -9.94 -5.03
C LEU A 281 12.49 -10.45 -6.18
N LEU A 282 13.45 -11.33 -5.89
CA LEU A 282 14.29 -11.96 -6.91
C LEU A 282 13.47 -12.84 -7.86
N LYS A 283 12.55 -13.66 -7.33
CA LYS A 283 11.65 -14.48 -8.16
C LYS A 283 10.73 -13.61 -9.03
N LEU A 284 10.19 -12.53 -8.48
CA LEU A 284 9.37 -11.57 -9.22
C LEU A 284 10.16 -10.91 -10.35
N ALA A 285 11.37 -10.47 -10.10
CA ALA A 285 12.24 -9.85 -11.11
C ALA A 285 12.58 -10.83 -12.24
N GLY A 286 12.77 -12.12 -11.92
CA GLY A 286 13.08 -13.17 -12.88
C GLY A 286 11.93 -13.55 -13.82
N LEU A 287 10.70 -13.08 -13.60
CA LEU A 287 9.56 -13.36 -14.48
C LEU A 287 9.70 -12.70 -15.85
N ASN A 288 10.28 -11.51 -15.93
CA ASN A 288 10.35 -10.68 -17.15
C ASN A 288 8.97 -10.52 -17.83
N ASP A 289 7.89 -10.53 -17.04
CA ASP A 289 6.51 -10.39 -17.49
C ASP A 289 5.82 -9.27 -16.68
N PRO A 290 5.74 -8.06 -17.23
CA PRO A 290 5.25 -6.89 -16.51
C PRO A 290 3.76 -6.96 -16.16
N VAL A 291 2.97 -7.80 -16.84
CA VAL A 291 1.49 -7.86 -16.71
C VAL A 291 0.96 -9.28 -16.48
N PHE A 292 1.84 -10.24 -16.22
CA PHE A 292 1.48 -11.66 -16.06
C PHE A 292 0.72 -12.24 -17.27
N ALA A 293 1.03 -11.77 -18.47
CA ALA A 293 0.44 -12.29 -19.70
C ALA A 293 0.78 -13.77 -19.92
N SER A 294 1.94 -14.20 -19.44
CA SER A 294 2.48 -15.55 -19.59
C SER A 294 1.74 -16.62 -18.78
N VAL A 295 0.84 -16.27 -17.85
CA VAL A 295 0.10 -17.25 -17.02
C VAL A 295 -0.79 -18.20 -17.83
N VAL A 296 -1.03 -17.90 -19.11
CA VAL A 296 -1.77 -18.78 -20.03
C VAL A 296 -0.95 -20.00 -20.46
N ALA A 297 0.37 -19.95 -20.33
CA ALA A 297 1.27 -21.06 -20.64
C ALA A 297 1.63 -21.80 -19.33
N PRO A 298 1.38 -23.12 -19.20
CA PRO A 298 1.57 -23.86 -17.95
C PRO A 298 2.95 -23.68 -17.31
N GLN A 299 4.01 -23.75 -18.11
CA GLN A 299 5.39 -23.61 -17.62
C GLN A 299 5.71 -22.19 -17.12
N ALA A 300 5.17 -21.16 -17.75
CA ALA A 300 5.35 -19.78 -17.32
C ALA A 300 4.46 -19.47 -16.09
N ARG A 301 3.26 -20.05 -16.04
CA ARG A 301 2.36 -19.98 -14.88
C ARG A 301 3.04 -20.47 -13.61
N ILE A 302 3.75 -21.59 -13.64
CA ILE A 302 4.49 -22.13 -12.48
C ILE A 302 5.45 -21.08 -11.90
N LYS A 303 6.10 -20.26 -12.74
CA LYS A 303 6.98 -19.20 -12.23
C LYS A 303 6.23 -18.13 -11.44
N VAL A 304 5.01 -17.77 -11.84
CA VAL A 304 4.16 -16.81 -11.11
C VAL A 304 3.64 -17.43 -9.82
N GLU A 305 3.28 -18.73 -9.83
CA GLU A 305 2.90 -19.48 -8.63
C GLU A 305 4.06 -19.58 -7.63
N ILE A 306 5.31 -19.73 -8.08
CA ILE A 306 6.50 -19.69 -7.21
C ILE A 306 6.64 -18.31 -6.54
N VAL A 307 6.36 -17.21 -7.23
CA VAL A 307 6.32 -15.88 -6.60
C VAL A 307 5.24 -15.83 -5.53
N GLN A 308 4.04 -16.32 -5.81
CA GLN A 308 2.95 -16.37 -4.85
C GLN A 308 3.33 -17.20 -3.61
N GLN A 309 3.87 -18.39 -3.80
CA GLN A 309 4.36 -19.24 -2.70
C GLN A 309 5.47 -18.55 -1.87
N SER A 310 6.33 -17.77 -2.52
CA SER A 310 7.37 -16.99 -1.81
C SER A 310 6.74 -15.91 -0.93
N VAL A 311 5.65 -15.26 -1.37
CA VAL A 311 4.90 -14.30 -0.55
C VAL A 311 4.16 -15.02 0.59
N ASP A 312 3.62 -16.21 0.35
CA ASP A 312 2.95 -17.01 1.38
C ASP A 312 3.95 -17.51 2.45
N GLU A 313 5.18 -17.80 2.08
CA GLU A 313 6.25 -18.09 3.05
C GLU A 313 6.56 -16.87 3.93
N ILE A 314 6.58 -15.64 3.38
CA ILE A 314 6.69 -14.42 4.19
C ILE A 314 5.52 -14.32 5.17
N ARG A 315 4.29 -14.57 4.71
CA ARG A 315 3.08 -14.57 5.56
C ARG A 315 3.22 -15.55 6.71
N ARG A 316 3.72 -16.75 6.44
CA ARG A 316 3.97 -17.77 7.46
C ARG A 316 4.98 -17.28 8.52
N ILE A 317 6.12 -16.72 8.09
CA ILE A 317 7.14 -16.16 9.00
C ILE A 317 6.54 -15.01 9.86
N ILE A 318 5.74 -14.13 9.24
CA ILE A 318 5.09 -13.04 9.97
C ILE A 318 4.14 -13.60 11.06
N THR A 319 3.36 -14.62 10.72
CA THR A 319 2.37 -15.19 11.64
C THR A 319 3.00 -16.04 12.73
N GLU A 320 3.95 -16.91 12.38
CA GLU A 320 4.51 -17.92 13.29
C GLU A 320 5.70 -17.41 14.10
N ASP A 321 6.50 -16.49 13.54
CA ASP A 321 7.73 -16.05 14.22
C ASP A 321 7.61 -14.59 14.73
N LEU A 322 7.12 -13.64 13.90
CA LEU A 322 7.07 -12.23 14.29
C LEU A 322 5.91 -11.94 15.23
N GLY A 323 4.69 -12.40 14.93
CA GLY A 323 3.48 -12.13 15.72
C GLY A 323 3.64 -12.50 17.19
N PRO A 324 4.04 -13.72 17.55
CA PRO A 324 4.26 -14.13 18.94
C PRO A 324 5.29 -13.25 19.67
N LYS A 325 6.36 -12.82 18.97
CA LYS A 325 7.38 -11.93 19.56
C LYS A 325 6.91 -10.49 19.76
N LEU A 326 5.84 -10.10 19.08
CA LEU A 326 5.16 -8.82 19.28
C LEU A 326 4.00 -8.90 20.30
N GLY A 327 3.73 -10.10 20.85
CA GLY A 327 2.58 -10.32 21.72
C GLY A 327 1.23 -10.32 20.96
N VAL A 328 1.27 -10.45 19.62
CA VAL A 328 0.07 -10.47 18.77
C VAL A 328 -0.28 -11.93 18.48
N SER A 329 -1.47 -12.38 18.94
CA SER A 329 -1.93 -13.73 18.67
C SER A 329 -2.39 -13.88 17.22
N ALA A 330 -2.06 -15.02 16.60
CA ALA A 330 -2.36 -15.37 15.20
C ALA A 330 -3.86 -15.59 14.88
N GLY A 331 -4.77 -15.19 15.78
CA GLY A 331 -6.21 -15.48 15.67
C GLY A 331 -7.09 -14.40 15.03
N PHE A 332 -6.53 -13.26 14.63
CA PHE A 332 -7.30 -12.23 13.93
C PHE A 332 -7.10 -12.36 12.42
N ASN A 333 -8.01 -13.07 11.77
CA ASN A 333 -8.19 -12.99 10.33
C ASN A 333 -8.60 -11.54 9.98
N ALA A 334 -7.69 -10.80 9.36
CA ALA A 334 -7.88 -9.38 9.04
C ALA A 334 -8.96 -9.12 7.97
N MET A 335 -9.60 -10.16 7.43
CA MET A 335 -10.64 -10.09 6.40
C MET A 335 -12.03 -10.53 6.89
N ASP A 336 -12.14 -11.10 8.07
CA ASP A 336 -13.43 -11.42 8.69
C ASP A 336 -13.87 -10.22 9.54
N GLY A 337 -14.08 -9.08 8.88
CA GLY A 337 -14.64 -7.90 9.47
C GLY A 337 -16.16 -8.04 9.48
N ASP A 338 -16.73 -8.50 10.60
CA ASP A 338 -18.08 -8.18 11.03
C ASP A 338 -18.08 -6.87 11.82
#